data_c6884d72b13bc54f6f7f5b8b77780b22
#
_entry.id   c6884d72b13bc54f6f7f5b8b77780b22
#
_cell.length_a   1.000
_cell.length_b   1.000
_cell.length_c   1.000
_cell.angle_alpha   90.00
_cell.angle_beta   90.00
_cell.angle_gamma   90.00
#
_symmetry.space_group_name_H-M   'P 1'
#
loop_
_entity.id
_entity.type
_entity.pdbx_description
1 polymer ?
#
loop_
_entity_poly.entity_id
_entity_poly.type
_entity_poly.pdbx_seq_one_letter_code
_entity_poly.pdbx_strand_id
1 'polypeptide(L)'
;VVTAGEDLTVKRRGRMVALVALLLAAVNLRLAVTSVGPVLDEIREGLGMSSTVAGLLTSVPVVCFAAVGLTAPRLARRFGASRVILVGLVVLAAGLAVRPFAPGTALFLLLSLVALAGIAVVNVLLPSVVKDRFADKVGSTTGLYTVALNVGATTAAAATVPLTGHAFGGDWRIGLACWAVVAVLAVPSWLPLAREPIPPAAEVKTDDLVRVSRHPVAWALAVYFGMQSTSAYVIIGWLPQIYRDAGVSAEQAGLLFALTSFLGVPLGFGLSALAGRVRSQSWIAVGLGVFGLAGYGGLWWDPAAAPWLWATFLGIVNTAFPLVLTLIALRGRTPGTVVRLSAFAQSVGYIMAIPGPFLVGALHDATDGWRAPLTLVLCLIVPQIVAGWFAGRDRQV
;
A
#
# COMPACT_ATOMS: atom_id res chain seq x y z
N VAL A 1 -8.97 -28.08 -38.56
CA VAL A 1 -10.25 -27.45 -38.15
C VAL A 1 -10.30 -27.55 -36.63
N VAL A 2 -9.82 -26.53 -35.94
CA VAL A 2 -9.96 -26.40 -34.46
C VAL A 2 -11.44 -26.13 -34.19
N THR A 3 -12.09 -26.97 -33.39
CA THR A 3 -13.51 -26.82 -33.12
C THR A 3 -13.76 -25.57 -32.27
N ALA A 4 -14.85 -24.85 -32.48
CA ALA A 4 -15.21 -23.64 -31.71
C ALA A 4 -15.21 -23.87 -30.19
N GLY A 5 -15.41 -25.11 -29.73
CA GLY A 5 -15.32 -25.53 -28.33
C GLY A 5 -13.90 -25.54 -27.77
N GLU A 6 -12.89 -25.90 -28.58
CA GLU A 6 -11.49 -25.89 -28.15
C GLU A 6 -10.96 -24.46 -27.99
N ASP A 7 -11.34 -23.54 -28.87
CA ASP A 7 -10.93 -22.13 -28.77
C ASP A 7 -11.54 -21.46 -27.51
N LEU A 8 -12.77 -21.77 -27.13
CA LEU A 8 -13.42 -21.29 -25.91
C LEU A 8 -12.76 -21.85 -24.66
N THR A 9 -12.34 -23.10 -24.64
CA THR A 9 -11.66 -23.72 -23.50
C THR A 9 -10.25 -23.16 -23.32
N VAL A 10 -9.50 -22.92 -24.39
CA VAL A 10 -8.16 -22.30 -24.36
C VAL A 10 -8.24 -20.85 -23.86
N LYS A 11 -9.17 -20.05 -24.35
CA LYS A 11 -9.40 -18.67 -23.88
C LYS A 11 -9.80 -18.63 -22.39
N ARG A 12 -10.67 -19.54 -21.95
CA ARG A 12 -11.11 -19.65 -20.56
C ARG A 12 -9.95 -20.04 -19.65
N ARG A 13 -9.10 -20.99 -20.07
CA ARG A 13 -7.90 -21.43 -19.32
C ARG A 13 -6.86 -20.31 -19.21
N GLY A 14 -6.59 -19.58 -20.30
CA GLY A 14 -5.68 -18.44 -20.28
C GLY A 14 -6.15 -17.32 -19.35
N ARG A 15 -7.47 -17.06 -19.33
CA ARG A 15 -8.07 -16.07 -18.43
C ARG A 15 -8.00 -16.49 -16.95
N MET A 16 -8.17 -17.78 -16.64
CA MET A 16 -8.00 -18.31 -15.28
C MET A 16 -6.56 -18.18 -14.80
N VAL A 17 -5.58 -18.52 -15.64
CA VAL A 17 -4.14 -18.35 -15.32
C VAL A 17 -3.82 -16.88 -15.05
N ALA A 18 -4.32 -15.96 -15.87
CA ALA A 18 -4.13 -14.53 -15.67
C ALA A 18 -4.75 -14.04 -14.34
N LEU A 19 -5.92 -14.57 -13.95
CA LEU A 19 -6.56 -14.22 -12.69
C LEU A 19 -5.75 -14.72 -11.49
N VAL A 20 -5.29 -15.97 -11.51
CA VAL A 20 -4.45 -16.54 -10.46
C VAL A 20 -3.14 -15.76 -10.34
N ALA A 21 -2.49 -15.46 -11.45
CA ALA A 21 -1.26 -14.67 -11.48
C ALA A 21 -1.47 -13.27 -10.86
N LEU A 22 -2.58 -12.60 -11.22
CA LEU A 22 -2.95 -11.30 -10.68
C LEU A 22 -3.17 -11.35 -9.16
N LEU A 23 -3.89 -12.36 -8.67
CA LEU A 23 -4.18 -12.50 -7.23
C LEU A 23 -2.92 -12.82 -6.42
N LEU A 24 -2.05 -13.71 -6.90
CA LEU A 24 -0.78 -14.02 -6.26
C LEU A 24 0.15 -12.81 -6.22
N ALA A 25 0.21 -12.03 -7.31
CA ALA A 25 0.95 -10.77 -7.30
C ALA A 25 0.36 -9.78 -6.28
N ALA A 26 -0.97 -9.64 -6.23
CA ALA A 26 -1.65 -8.71 -5.33
C ALA A 26 -1.40 -9.04 -3.85
N VAL A 27 -1.44 -10.31 -3.45
CA VAL A 27 -1.10 -10.75 -2.08
C VAL A 27 0.29 -10.24 -1.68
N ASN A 28 1.27 -10.34 -2.57
CA ASN A 28 2.65 -9.93 -2.30
C ASN A 28 2.83 -8.42 -2.14
N LEU A 29 1.96 -7.57 -2.75
CA LEU A 29 2.09 -6.11 -2.72
C LEU A 29 2.09 -5.51 -1.32
N ARG A 30 1.33 -6.09 -0.41
CA ARG A 30 1.25 -5.60 0.98
C ARG A 30 2.00 -6.51 1.96
N LEU A 31 2.02 -7.82 1.70
CA LEU A 31 2.65 -8.81 2.57
C LEU A 31 4.10 -8.46 2.91
N ALA A 32 4.91 -8.13 1.90
CA ALA A 32 6.33 -7.82 2.07
C ALA A 32 6.60 -6.50 2.83
N VAL A 33 5.64 -5.58 2.84
CA VAL A 33 5.72 -4.32 3.59
C VAL A 33 5.21 -4.52 5.02
N THR A 34 4.05 -5.17 5.17
CA THR A 34 3.38 -5.33 6.48
C THR A 34 4.05 -6.36 7.39
N SER A 35 4.87 -7.27 6.85
CA SER A 35 5.64 -8.24 7.65
C SER A 35 6.76 -7.61 8.49
N VAL A 36 7.21 -6.41 8.15
CA VAL A 36 8.33 -5.73 8.85
C VAL A 36 7.90 -5.16 10.21
N GLY A 37 6.75 -4.47 10.26
CA GLY A 37 6.29 -3.76 11.45
C GLY A 37 6.23 -4.62 12.73
N PRO A 38 5.63 -5.83 12.69
CA PRO A 38 5.51 -6.69 13.87
C PRO A 38 6.84 -7.18 14.47
N VAL A 39 7.92 -7.22 13.68
CA VAL A 39 9.28 -7.65 14.09
C VAL A 39 10.31 -6.53 13.95
N LEU A 40 9.87 -5.28 13.98
CA LEU A 40 10.74 -4.13 13.79
C LEU A 40 11.78 -3.98 14.91
N ASP A 41 11.41 -4.31 16.15
CA ASP A 41 12.34 -4.30 17.30
C ASP A 41 13.47 -5.29 17.11
N GLU A 42 13.14 -6.53 16.77
CA GLU A 42 14.11 -7.58 16.58
C GLU A 42 15.07 -7.23 15.41
N ILE A 43 14.56 -6.56 14.37
CA ILE A 43 15.38 -6.03 13.27
C ILE A 43 16.32 -4.92 13.80
N ARG A 44 15.77 -3.98 14.59
CA ARG A 44 16.53 -2.86 15.16
C ARG A 44 17.65 -3.35 16.05
N GLU A 45 17.35 -4.23 16.99
CA GLU A 45 18.33 -4.83 17.91
C GLU A 45 19.37 -5.65 17.15
N GLY A 46 18.92 -6.53 16.22
CA GLY A 46 19.79 -7.42 15.46
C GLY A 46 20.74 -6.72 14.47
N LEU A 47 20.43 -5.49 14.06
CA LEU A 47 21.24 -4.70 13.13
C LEU A 47 21.80 -3.40 13.75
N GLY A 48 21.53 -3.13 15.03
CA GLY A 48 21.97 -1.91 15.71
C GLY A 48 21.36 -0.64 15.09
N MET A 49 20.07 -0.67 14.73
CA MET A 49 19.40 0.49 14.12
C MET A 49 18.79 1.42 15.18
N SER A 50 18.97 2.73 15.01
CA SER A 50 18.16 3.74 15.71
C SER A 50 16.73 3.78 15.16
N SER A 51 15.78 4.39 15.89
CA SER A 51 14.42 4.60 15.40
C SER A 51 14.39 5.50 14.17
N THR A 52 15.31 6.44 14.05
CA THR A 52 15.49 7.28 12.85
C THR A 52 15.77 6.43 11.61
N VAL A 53 16.69 5.46 11.73
CA VAL A 53 17.03 4.55 10.63
C VAL A 53 15.89 3.57 10.33
N ALA A 54 15.18 3.09 11.34
CA ALA A 54 13.95 2.30 11.16
C ALA A 54 12.85 3.13 10.46
N GLY A 55 12.76 4.43 10.75
CA GLY A 55 11.89 5.36 10.03
C GLY A 55 12.24 5.50 8.55
N LEU A 56 13.52 5.46 8.18
CA LEU A 56 13.94 5.36 6.79
C LEU A 56 13.45 4.06 6.15
N LEU A 57 13.60 2.92 6.82
CA LEU A 57 13.13 1.63 6.34
C LEU A 57 11.62 1.64 6.07
N THR A 58 10.83 2.20 6.97
CA THR A 58 9.36 2.30 6.83
C THR A 58 8.92 3.33 5.79
N SER A 59 9.80 4.27 5.40
CA SER A 59 9.59 5.22 4.30
C SER A 59 9.97 4.65 2.92
N VAL A 60 10.79 3.59 2.85
CA VAL A 60 11.27 2.99 1.58
C VAL A 60 10.12 2.66 0.63
N PRO A 61 8.98 2.05 1.04
CA PRO A 61 7.88 1.76 0.13
C PRO A 61 7.35 3.01 -0.55
N VAL A 62 7.21 4.11 0.19
CA VAL A 62 6.69 5.40 -0.33
C VAL A 62 7.64 6.00 -1.34
N VAL A 63 8.95 5.97 -1.06
CA VAL A 63 10.01 6.40 -1.99
C VAL A 63 9.97 5.58 -3.28
N CYS A 64 9.84 4.26 -3.17
CA CYS A 64 9.72 3.39 -4.33
C CYS A 64 8.48 3.72 -5.17
N PHE A 65 7.31 3.94 -4.56
CA PHE A 65 6.09 4.30 -5.29
C PHE A 65 6.22 5.67 -5.98
N ALA A 66 6.83 6.66 -5.34
CA ALA A 66 7.07 7.96 -5.93
C ALA A 66 8.02 7.87 -7.15
N ALA A 67 9.15 7.17 -7.02
CA ALA A 67 10.15 7.04 -8.08
C ALA A 67 9.68 6.13 -9.23
N VAL A 68 9.11 4.98 -8.91
CA VAL A 68 8.72 3.95 -9.89
C VAL A 68 7.44 4.34 -10.62
N GLY A 69 6.54 5.11 -9.99
CA GLY A 69 5.32 5.61 -10.62
C GLY A 69 5.59 6.33 -11.94
N LEU A 70 6.74 7.01 -12.06
CA LEU A 70 7.17 7.73 -13.27
C LEU A 70 7.87 6.83 -14.30
N THR A 71 8.53 5.76 -13.86
CA THR A 71 9.38 4.91 -14.72
C THR A 71 8.69 3.65 -15.20
N ALA A 72 7.84 3.03 -14.37
CA ALA A 72 7.15 1.76 -14.70
C ALA A 72 6.33 1.82 -16.00
N PRO A 73 5.56 2.90 -16.30
CA PRO A 73 4.85 3.00 -17.58
C PRO A 73 5.78 3.05 -18.81
N ARG A 74 6.97 3.67 -18.67
CA ARG A 74 7.97 3.69 -19.75
C ARG A 74 8.56 2.31 -19.99
N LEU A 75 8.89 1.58 -18.90
CA LEU A 75 9.38 0.20 -18.98
C LEU A 75 8.33 -0.73 -19.60
N ALA A 76 7.05 -0.59 -19.18
CA ALA A 76 5.95 -1.40 -19.71
C ALA A 76 5.72 -1.17 -21.21
N ARG A 77 5.87 0.07 -21.69
CA ARG A 77 5.80 0.38 -23.13
C ARG A 77 6.93 -0.28 -23.93
N ARG A 78 8.14 -0.33 -23.36
CA ARG A 78 9.33 -0.88 -24.06
C ARG A 78 9.40 -2.40 -24.01
N PHE A 79 9.07 -3.01 -22.88
CA PHE A 79 9.27 -4.43 -22.61
C PHE A 79 7.99 -5.25 -22.43
N GLY A 80 6.82 -4.58 -22.40
CA GLY A 80 5.52 -5.20 -22.10
C GLY A 80 5.25 -5.26 -20.58
N ALA A 81 4.00 -4.95 -20.18
CA ALA A 81 3.61 -4.91 -18.76
C ALA A 81 3.85 -6.25 -18.05
N SER A 82 3.47 -7.37 -18.66
CA SER A 82 3.62 -8.70 -18.05
C SER A 82 5.07 -9.11 -17.80
N ARG A 83 6.00 -8.75 -18.70
CA ARG A 83 7.44 -9.02 -18.53
C ARG A 83 8.02 -8.18 -17.40
N VAL A 84 7.65 -6.91 -17.36
CA VAL A 84 8.13 -5.96 -16.32
C VAL A 84 7.60 -6.38 -14.94
N ILE A 85 6.34 -6.86 -14.85
CA ILE A 85 5.79 -7.44 -13.61
C ILE A 85 6.54 -8.70 -13.21
N LEU A 86 6.81 -9.61 -14.14
CA LEU A 86 7.59 -10.83 -13.86
C LEU A 86 8.96 -10.50 -13.27
N VAL A 87 9.70 -9.57 -13.88
CA VAL A 87 11.01 -9.11 -13.36
C VAL A 87 10.82 -8.48 -11.97
N GLY A 88 9.80 -7.66 -11.76
CA GLY A 88 9.48 -7.07 -10.45
C GLY A 88 9.24 -8.13 -9.38
N LEU A 89 8.51 -9.20 -9.70
CA LEU A 89 8.26 -10.32 -8.77
C LEU A 89 9.52 -11.14 -8.49
N VAL A 90 10.38 -11.36 -9.47
CA VAL A 90 11.69 -12.05 -9.27
C VAL A 90 12.59 -11.20 -8.36
N VAL A 91 12.69 -9.90 -8.62
CA VAL A 91 13.46 -8.96 -7.77
C VAL A 91 12.91 -8.94 -6.36
N LEU A 92 11.58 -8.92 -6.20
CA LEU A 92 10.91 -9.00 -4.90
C LEU A 92 11.26 -10.31 -4.19
N ALA A 93 11.09 -11.45 -4.83
CA ALA A 93 11.35 -12.77 -4.25
C ALA A 93 12.82 -12.91 -3.79
N ALA A 94 13.77 -12.52 -4.65
CA ALA A 94 15.19 -12.51 -4.31
C ALA A 94 15.50 -11.56 -3.15
N GLY A 95 14.95 -10.34 -3.18
CA GLY A 95 15.14 -9.36 -2.12
C GLY A 95 14.58 -9.83 -0.78
N LEU A 96 13.38 -10.42 -0.75
CA LEU A 96 12.80 -10.97 0.47
C LEU A 96 13.60 -12.14 1.04
N ALA A 97 14.16 -12.99 0.17
CA ALA A 97 14.97 -14.12 0.60
C ALA A 97 16.34 -13.68 1.15
N VAL A 98 16.96 -12.67 0.55
CA VAL A 98 18.36 -12.29 0.87
C VAL A 98 18.47 -11.20 1.92
N ARG A 99 17.57 -10.17 1.91
CA ARG A 99 17.68 -9.00 2.80
C ARG A 99 17.79 -9.33 4.29
N PRO A 100 17.11 -10.36 4.85
CA PRO A 100 17.19 -10.63 6.29
C PRO A 100 18.57 -11.10 6.73
N PHE A 101 19.37 -11.66 5.80
CA PHE A 101 20.74 -12.15 6.05
C PHE A 101 21.82 -11.10 5.79
N ALA A 102 21.44 -9.86 5.52
CA ALA A 102 22.40 -8.77 5.36
C ALA A 102 23.24 -8.60 6.65
N PRO A 103 24.57 -8.46 6.55
CA PRO A 103 25.45 -8.35 7.71
C PRO A 103 25.36 -7.00 8.43
N GLY A 104 24.68 -6.01 7.84
CA GLY A 104 24.54 -4.68 8.44
C GLY A 104 23.41 -3.87 7.85
N THR A 105 23.07 -2.79 8.53
CA THR A 105 21.96 -1.88 8.27
C THR A 105 21.94 -1.33 6.86
N ALA A 106 23.08 -0.85 6.35
CA ALA A 106 23.15 -0.23 5.01
C ALA A 106 22.75 -1.22 3.89
N LEU A 107 23.28 -2.46 3.95
CA LEU A 107 22.94 -3.48 2.96
C LEU A 107 21.48 -3.95 3.12
N PHE A 108 20.97 -4.08 4.34
CA PHE A 108 19.56 -4.41 4.60
C PHE A 108 18.62 -3.35 3.99
N LEU A 109 18.92 -2.06 4.16
CA LEU A 109 18.16 -0.96 3.55
C LEU A 109 18.23 -0.97 2.03
N LEU A 110 19.43 -1.19 1.46
CA LEU A 110 19.60 -1.28 0.00
C LEU A 110 18.83 -2.45 -0.59
N LEU A 111 18.92 -3.64 -0.01
CA LEU A 111 18.17 -4.82 -0.45
C LEU A 111 16.66 -4.64 -0.27
N SER A 112 16.24 -3.95 0.79
CA SER A 112 14.83 -3.57 0.99
C SER A 112 14.36 -2.59 -0.08
N LEU A 113 15.16 -1.58 -0.44
CA LEU A 113 14.87 -0.65 -1.53
C LEU A 113 14.67 -1.39 -2.86
N VAL A 114 15.57 -2.31 -3.19
CA VAL A 114 15.52 -3.11 -4.43
C VAL A 114 14.26 -4.01 -4.43
N ALA A 115 14.00 -4.74 -3.34
CA ALA A 115 12.81 -5.58 -3.21
C ALA A 115 11.51 -4.78 -3.36
N LEU A 116 11.42 -3.63 -2.67
CA LEU A 116 10.23 -2.79 -2.67
C LEU A 116 10.06 -1.99 -3.98
N ALA A 117 11.14 -1.72 -4.73
CA ALA A 117 11.04 -1.22 -6.10
C ALA A 117 10.33 -2.24 -7.00
N GLY A 118 10.60 -3.54 -6.82
CA GLY A 118 9.85 -4.62 -7.49
C GLY A 118 8.34 -4.54 -7.20
N ILE A 119 7.96 -4.38 -5.93
CA ILE A 119 6.55 -4.17 -5.52
C ILE A 119 5.95 -2.93 -6.21
N ALA A 120 6.67 -1.82 -6.22
CA ALA A 120 6.17 -0.58 -6.79
C ALA A 120 5.87 -0.71 -8.29
N VAL A 121 6.74 -1.41 -9.03
CA VAL A 121 6.50 -1.76 -10.44
C VAL A 121 5.22 -2.56 -10.60
N VAL A 122 5.06 -3.63 -9.83
CA VAL A 122 3.88 -4.50 -9.90
C VAL A 122 2.61 -3.71 -9.58
N ASN A 123 2.63 -2.91 -8.50
CA ASN A 123 1.47 -2.12 -8.06
C ASN A 123 1.00 -1.11 -9.12
N VAL A 124 1.94 -0.45 -9.81
CA VAL A 124 1.63 0.53 -10.86
C VAL A 124 1.07 -0.14 -12.11
N LEU A 125 1.55 -1.34 -12.46
CA LEU A 125 1.18 -2.00 -13.70
C LEU A 125 -0.01 -2.96 -13.58
N LEU A 126 -0.34 -3.44 -12.38
CA LEU A 126 -1.47 -4.38 -12.18
C LEU A 126 -2.80 -3.87 -12.73
N PRO A 127 -3.21 -2.60 -12.52
CA PRO A 127 -4.46 -2.08 -13.08
C PRO A 127 -4.50 -2.09 -14.61
N SER A 128 -3.36 -1.92 -15.29
CA SER A 128 -3.30 -2.01 -16.76
C SER A 128 -3.58 -3.43 -17.23
N VAL A 129 -3.01 -4.43 -16.57
CA VAL A 129 -3.27 -5.86 -16.87
C VAL A 129 -4.74 -6.22 -16.64
N VAL A 130 -5.37 -5.69 -15.57
CA VAL A 130 -6.81 -5.86 -15.33
C VAL A 130 -7.62 -5.29 -16.47
N LYS A 131 -7.33 -4.07 -16.90
CA LYS A 131 -8.03 -3.41 -18.02
C LYS A 131 -7.87 -4.16 -19.34
N ASP A 132 -6.67 -4.66 -19.62
CA ASP A 132 -6.36 -5.34 -20.90
C ASP A 132 -6.99 -6.73 -20.96
N ARG A 133 -6.99 -7.49 -19.85
CA ARG A 133 -7.41 -8.90 -19.87
C ARG A 133 -8.83 -9.14 -19.35
N PHE A 134 -9.37 -8.22 -18.56
CA PHE A 134 -10.67 -8.33 -17.91
C PHE A 134 -11.56 -7.11 -18.23
N ALA A 135 -11.49 -6.60 -19.44
CA ALA A 135 -12.21 -5.40 -19.89
C ALA A 135 -13.73 -5.48 -19.61
N ASP A 136 -14.33 -6.67 -19.71
CA ASP A 136 -15.74 -6.96 -19.41
C ASP A 136 -16.05 -7.03 -17.90
N LYS A 137 -15.04 -7.18 -17.04
CA LYS A 137 -15.17 -7.39 -15.58
C LYS A 137 -14.16 -6.58 -14.76
N VAL A 138 -13.77 -5.40 -15.24
CA VAL A 138 -12.75 -4.55 -14.59
C VAL A 138 -13.08 -4.31 -13.12
N GLY A 139 -14.31 -3.91 -12.79
CA GLY A 139 -14.71 -3.60 -11.42
C GLY A 139 -14.61 -4.79 -10.48
N SER A 140 -15.16 -5.95 -10.86
CA SER A 140 -15.11 -7.17 -10.04
C SER A 140 -13.69 -7.72 -9.88
N THR A 141 -12.89 -7.66 -10.94
CA THR A 141 -11.48 -8.11 -10.89
C THR A 141 -10.64 -7.18 -10.04
N THR A 142 -10.86 -5.85 -10.13
CA THR A 142 -10.22 -4.86 -9.26
C THR A 142 -10.61 -5.08 -7.79
N GLY A 143 -11.89 -5.31 -7.50
CA GLY A 143 -12.35 -5.67 -6.17
C GLY A 143 -11.66 -6.91 -5.63
N LEU A 144 -11.57 -7.97 -6.45
CA LEU A 144 -10.97 -9.24 -6.04
C LEU A 144 -9.46 -9.11 -5.75
N TYR A 145 -8.68 -8.40 -6.59
CA TYR A 145 -7.28 -8.20 -6.28
C TYR A 145 -7.05 -7.27 -5.08
N THR A 146 -7.96 -6.32 -4.83
CA THR A 146 -7.90 -5.49 -3.62
C THR A 146 -8.15 -6.34 -2.36
N VAL A 147 -9.08 -7.30 -2.41
CA VAL A 147 -9.24 -8.28 -1.33
C VAL A 147 -7.96 -9.10 -1.13
N ALA A 148 -7.38 -9.63 -2.20
CA ALA A 148 -6.13 -10.41 -2.13
C ALA A 148 -4.98 -9.61 -1.51
N LEU A 149 -4.83 -8.33 -1.88
CA LEU A 149 -3.86 -7.39 -1.30
C LEU A 149 -4.05 -7.24 0.22
N ASN A 150 -5.28 -7.07 0.68
CA ASN A 150 -5.57 -6.93 2.10
C ASN A 150 -5.45 -8.25 2.86
N VAL A 151 -5.79 -9.39 2.24
CA VAL A 151 -5.51 -10.73 2.80
C VAL A 151 -4.01 -10.90 3.03
N GLY A 152 -3.17 -10.53 2.05
CA GLY A 152 -1.71 -10.52 2.23
C GLY A 152 -1.25 -9.66 3.41
N ALA A 153 -1.78 -8.43 3.51
CA ALA A 153 -1.48 -7.52 4.61
C ALA A 153 -1.87 -8.09 5.97
N THR A 154 -3.11 -8.56 6.10
CA THR A 154 -3.66 -9.11 7.35
C THR A 154 -2.91 -10.36 7.78
N THR A 155 -2.62 -11.26 6.83
CA THR A 155 -1.87 -12.50 7.10
C THR A 155 -0.45 -12.18 7.58
N ALA A 156 0.26 -11.27 6.91
CA ALA A 156 1.60 -10.89 7.33
C ALA A 156 1.59 -10.23 8.72
N ALA A 157 0.65 -9.33 8.98
CA ALA A 157 0.53 -8.65 10.27
C ALA A 157 0.26 -9.63 11.43
N ALA A 158 -0.63 -10.61 11.22
CA ALA A 158 -1.01 -11.56 12.26
C ALA A 158 -0.02 -12.72 12.42
N ALA A 159 0.58 -13.21 11.31
CA ALA A 159 1.34 -14.45 11.32
C ALA A 159 2.86 -14.27 11.49
N THR A 160 3.42 -13.06 11.25
CA THR A 160 4.88 -12.89 11.30
C THR A 160 5.45 -13.18 12.69
N VAL A 161 4.84 -12.67 13.77
CA VAL A 161 5.32 -12.91 15.15
C VAL A 161 5.18 -14.39 15.55
N PRO A 162 4.01 -15.04 15.41
CA PRO A 162 3.86 -16.47 15.72
C PRO A 162 4.82 -17.37 14.91
N LEU A 163 5.01 -17.09 13.61
CA LEU A 163 5.96 -17.83 12.77
C LEU A 163 7.39 -17.66 13.27
N THR A 164 7.80 -16.42 13.58
CA THR A 164 9.13 -16.15 14.11
C THR A 164 9.36 -16.86 15.44
N GLY A 165 8.43 -16.74 16.39
CA GLY A 165 8.57 -17.31 17.73
C GLY A 165 8.45 -18.82 17.77
N HIS A 166 7.32 -19.36 17.25
CA HIS A 166 6.99 -20.79 17.42
C HIS A 166 7.64 -21.70 16.36
N ALA A 167 7.70 -21.24 15.09
CA ALA A 167 8.22 -22.08 14.01
C ALA A 167 9.73 -21.97 13.79
N PHE A 168 10.30 -20.78 14.06
CA PHE A 168 11.71 -20.49 13.73
C PHE A 168 12.56 -20.11 14.97
N GLY A 169 12.12 -20.48 16.16
CA GLY A 169 12.94 -20.37 17.39
C GLY A 169 13.32 -18.94 17.77
N GLY A 170 12.55 -17.93 17.37
CA GLY A 170 12.81 -16.52 17.65
C GLY A 170 13.70 -15.82 16.61
N ASP A 171 14.17 -16.52 15.58
CA ASP A 171 15.00 -15.90 14.54
C ASP A 171 14.13 -15.06 13.55
N TRP A 172 14.16 -13.75 13.73
CA TRP A 172 13.44 -12.80 12.87
C TRP A 172 13.90 -12.86 11.40
N ARG A 173 15.17 -13.27 11.15
CA ARG A 173 15.72 -13.38 9.80
C ARG A 173 14.98 -14.46 9.00
N ILE A 174 14.79 -15.61 9.60
CA ILE A 174 14.04 -16.71 8.98
C ILE A 174 12.55 -16.35 8.91
N GLY A 175 12.00 -15.73 9.98
CA GLY A 175 10.62 -15.23 10.03
C GLY A 175 10.29 -14.23 8.92
N LEU A 176 11.23 -13.36 8.52
CA LEU A 176 11.05 -12.48 7.36
C LEU A 176 11.30 -13.20 6.02
N ALA A 177 12.32 -14.07 5.96
CA ALA A 177 12.66 -14.79 4.73
C ALA A 177 11.56 -15.75 4.28
N CYS A 178 10.79 -16.33 5.21
CA CYS A 178 9.71 -17.27 4.86
C CYS A 178 8.65 -16.64 3.93
N TRP A 179 8.44 -15.33 4.00
CA TRP A 179 7.52 -14.63 3.10
C TRP A 179 7.99 -14.60 1.65
N ALA A 180 9.29 -14.85 1.37
CA ALA A 180 9.80 -15.02 0.03
C ALA A 180 9.13 -16.19 -0.71
N VAL A 181 8.67 -17.23 0.00
CA VAL A 181 7.96 -18.38 -0.58
C VAL A 181 6.71 -17.92 -1.34
N VAL A 182 5.94 -17.00 -0.79
CA VAL A 182 4.73 -16.47 -1.47
C VAL A 182 5.10 -15.71 -2.74
N ALA A 183 6.20 -14.95 -2.72
CA ALA A 183 6.70 -14.25 -3.90
C ALA A 183 7.23 -15.23 -4.95
N VAL A 184 7.97 -16.27 -4.54
CA VAL A 184 8.46 -17.34 -5.42
C VAL A 184 7.29 -18.07 -6.10
N LEU A 185 6.20 -18.37 -5.37
CA LEU A 185 5.02 -19.03 -5.94
C LEU A 185 4.28 -18.13 -6.95
N ALA A 186 4.39 -16.82 -6.85
CA ALA A 186 3.81 -15.91 -7.83
C ALA A 186 4.57 -15.89 -9.17
N VAL A 187 5.89 -16.09 -9.17
CA VAL A 187 6.74 -15.98 -10.37
C VAL A 187 6.31 -16.94 -11.49
N PRO A 188 6.13 -18.26 -11.27
CA PRO A 188 5.73 -19.18 -12.34
C PRO A 188 4.40 -18.82 -12.99
N SER A 189 3.46 -18.25 -12.24
CA SER A 189 2.14 -17.88 -12.77
C SER A 189 2.19 -16.75 -13.81
N TRP A 190 3.26 -15.91 -13.79
CA TRP A 190 3.48 -14.84 -14.75
C TRP A 190 4.29 -15.24 -15.98
N LEU A 191 4.95 -16.40 -15.99
CA LEU A 191 5.76 -16.88 -17.12
C LEU A 191 4.95 -17.02 -18.43
N PRO A 192 3.72 -17.59 -18.43
CA PRO A 192 2.92 -17.67 -19.64
C PRO A 192 2.56 -16.27 -20.17
N LEU A 193 2.19 -15.36 -19.27
CA LEU A 193 1.78 -14.00 -19.62
C LEU A 193 2.94 -13.16 -20.17
N ALA A 194 4.15 -13.38 -19.67
CA ALA A 194 5.36 -12.68 -20.11
C ALA A 194 5.86 -13.13 -21.49
N ARG A 195 5.44 -14.32 -21.97
CA ARG A 195 5.80 -14.85 -23.30
C ARG A 195 4.91 -14.29 -24.41
N GLU A 196 3.79 -13.69 -24.07
CA GLU A 196 2.87 -13.13 -25.07
C GLU A 196 3.48 -11.93 -25.79
N PRO A 197 3.04 -11.67 -27.05
CA PRO A 197 3.43 -10.47 -27.81
C PRO A 197 3.09 -9.18 -27.07
N ILE A 198 3.93 -8.14 -27.25
CA ILE A 198 3.73 -6.84 -26.63
C ILE A 198 2.65 -6.08 -27.40
N PRO A 199 1.55 -5.65 -26.75
CA PRO A 199 0.54 -4.82 -27.41
C PRO A 199 1.12 -3.48 -27.84
N PRO A 200 0.63 -2.86 -28.93
CA PRO A 200 1.03 -1.50 -29.31
C PRO A 200 0.77 -0.50 -28.18
N ALA A 201 1.74 0.34 -27.88
CA ALA A 201 1.64 1.31 -26.79
C ALA A 201 0.66 2.45 -27.13
N ALA A 202 -0.29 2.73 -26.25
CA ALA A 202 -1.10 3.95 -26.32
C ALA A 202 -0.25 5.16 -25.91
N GLU A 203 -0.23 6.20 -26.76
CA GLU A 203 0.48 7.46 -26.47
C GLU A 203 -0.24 8.25 -25.36
N VAL A 204 0.45 8.52 -24.26
CA VAL A 204 0.01 9.50 -23.26
C VAL A 204 0.77 10.80 -23.50
N LYS A 205 0.08 11.83 -23.95
CA LYS A 205 0.66 13.17 -24.17
C LYS A 205 0.95 13.85 -22.82
N THR A 206 2.16 14.36 -22.65
CA THR A 206 2.67 14.95 -21.39
C THR A 206 2.10 16.35 -21.09
N ASP A 207 1.65 17.09 -22.13
CA ASP A 207 1.19 18.49 -22.01
C ASP A 207 -0.06 18.69 -21.14
N ASP A 208 -0.80 17.63 -20.89
CA ASP A 208 -2.08 17.69 -20.18
C ASP A 208 -1.95 17.66 -18.65
N LEU A 209 -0.80 17.25 -18.09
CA LEU A 209 -0.56 17.26 -16.64
C LEU A 209 -0.46 18.69 -16.07
N VAL A 210 0.07 19.63 -16.85
CA VAL A 210 0.24 21.03 -16.45
C VAL A 210 -1.11 21.73 -16.21
N ARG A 211 -2.16 21.36 -16.96
CA ARG A 211 -3.49 21.93 -16.77
C ARG A 211 -4.15 21.46 -15.47
N VAL A 212 -3.96 20.19 -15.09
CA VAL A 212 -4.53 19.61 -13.85
C VAL A 212 -3.89 20.25 -12.62
N SER A 213 -2.58 20.53 -12.64
CA SER A 213 -1.87 21.14 -11.51
C SER A 213 -2.33 22.57 -11.17
N ARG A 214 -3.04 23.24 -12.06
CA ARG A 214 -3.61 24.58 -11.80
C ARG A 214 -4.96 24.55 -11.11
N HIS A 215 -5.58 23.37 -10.97
CA HIS A 215 -6.93 23.26 -10.41
C HIS A 215 -6.89 22.99 -8.90
N PRO A 216 -7.60 23.77 -8.07
CA PRO A 216 -7.54 23.64 -6.60
C PRO A 216 -8.02 22.26 -6.10
N VAL A 217 -8.97 21.62 -6.80
CA VAL A 217 -9.44 20.26 -6.45
C VAL A 217 -8.32 19.23 -6.62
N ALA A 218 -7.44 19.39 -7.61
CA ALA A 218 -6.31 18.48 -7.81
C ALA A 218 -5.33 18.54 -6.61
N TRP A 219 -5.05 19.73 -6.10
CA TRP A 219 -4.23 19.93 -4.90
C TRP A 219 -4.93 19.39 -3.64
N ALA A 220 -6.24 19.63 -3.48
CA ALA A 220 -6.99 19.07 -2.37
C ALA A 220 -6.92 17.52 -2.36
N LEU A 221 -7.07 16.88 -3.53
CA LEU A 221 -6.90 15.44 -3.66
C LEU A 221 -5.47 14.98 -3.39
N ALA A 222 -4.45 15.73 -3.85
CA ALA A 222 -3.04 15.41 -3.61
C ALA A 222 -2.69 15.49 -2.11
N VAL A 223 -3.12 16.53 -1.42
CA VAL A 223 -2.92 16.70 0.03
C VAL A 223 -3.66 15.61 0.80
N TYR A 224 -4.94 15.37 0.47
CA TYR A 224 -5.72 14.31 1.11
C TYR A 224 -5.08 12.94 0.94
N PHE A 225 -4.63 12.61 -0.27
CA PHE A 225 -3.90 11.37 -0.58
C PHE A 225 -2.58 11.29 0.19
N GLY A 226 -1.81 12.39 0.22
CA GLY A 226 -0.50 12.44 0.88
C GLY A 226 -0.61 12.25 2.39
N MET A 227 -1.51 12.96 3.05
CA MET A 227 -1.74 12.83 4.50
C MET A 227 -2.27 11.45 4.87
N GLN A 228 -3.18 10.91 4.07
CA GLN A 228 -3.67 9.53 4.24
C GLN A 228 -2.56 8.50 4.05
N SER A 229 -1.71 8.67 3.04
CA SER A 229 -0.57 7.77 2.80
C SER A 229 0.42 7.84 3.95
N THR A 230 0.71 9.04 4.47
CA THR A 230 1.54 9.22 5.68
C THR A 230 0.98 8.41 6.84
N SER A 231 -0.29 8.61 7.18
CA SER A 231 -0.98 7.88 8.25
C SER A 231 -0.89 6.36 8.05
N ALA A 232 -1.18 5.88 6.83
CA ALA A 232 -1.15 4.45 6.51
C ALA A 232 0.26 3.85 6.69
N TYR A 233 1.32 4.54 6.26
CA TYR A 233 2.68 4.03 6.42
C TYR A 233 3.22 4.17 7.84
N VAL A 234 2.74 5.14 8.62
CA VAL A 234 3.00 5.19 10.06
C VAL A 234 2.35 3.99 10.77
N ILE A 235 1.08 3.67 10.46
CA ILE A 235 0.41 2.48 10.99
C ILE A 235 1.19 1.22 10.63
N ILE A 236 1.56 1.05 9.36
CA ILE A 236 2.26 -0.14 8.88
C ILE A 236 3.62 -0.31 9.56
N GLY A 237 4.36 0.78 9.74
CA GLY A 237 5.72 0.72 10.28
C GLY A 237 5.77 0.73 11.80
N TRP A 238 4.93 1.51 12.46
CA TRP A 238 5.13 1.84 13.86
C TRP A 238 4.03 1.37 14.81
N LEU A 239 2.81 1.05 14.32
CA LEU A 239 1.70 0.70 15.22
C LEU A 239 2.00 -0.51 16.10
N PRO A 240 2.60 -1.62 15.60
CA PRO A 240 2.95 -2.74 16.47
C PRO A 240 3.93 -2.33 17.58
N GLN A 241 4.91 -1.46 17.23
CA GLN A 241 5.90 -0.98 18.17
C GLN A 241 5.27 -0.10 19.26
N ILE A 242 4.38 0.83 18.88
CA ILE A 242 3.65 1.70 19.83
C ILE A 242 2.92 0.86 20.89
N TYR A 243 2.30 -0.25 20.48
CA TYR A 243 1.62 -1.15 21.40
C TYR A 243 2.59 -1.94 22.27
N ARG A 244 3.70 -2.43 21.72
CA ARG A 244 4.72 -3.19 22.45
C ARG A 244 5.39 -2.34 23.52
N ASP A 245 5.74 -1.11 23.22
CA ASP A 245 6.33 -0.17 24.18
C ASP A 245 5.36 0.24 25.29
N ALA A 246 4.05 0.09 25.05
CA ALA A 246 3.01 0.25 26.08
C ALA A 246 2.73 -1.04 26.89
N GLY A 247 3.54 -2.11 26.71
CA GLY A 247 3.41 -3.36 27.45
C GLY A 247 2.46 -4.40 26.84
N VAL A 248 1.92 -4.14 25.63
CA VAL A 248 1.10 -5.12 24.91
C VAL A 248 2.01 -6.20 24.31
N SER A 249 1.62 -7.48 24.38
CA SER A 249 2.42 -8.57 23.82
C SER A 249 2.62 -8.43 22.31
N ALA A 250 3.76 -8.93 21.79
CA ALA A 250 4.08 -8.84 20.37
C ALA A 250 3.01 -9.52 19.49
N GLU A 251 2.46 -10.66 19.93
CA GLU A 251 1.38 -11.35 19.21
C GLU A 251 0.11 -10.51 19.15
N GLN A 252 -0.28 -9.93 20.28
CA GLN A 252 -1.47 -9.06 20.37
C GLN A 252 -1.27 -7.79 19.53
N ALA A 253 -0.09 -7.18 19.55
CA ALA A 253 0.24 -6.03 18.72
C ALA A 253 0.14 -6.35 17.21
N GLY A 254 0.59 -7.57 16.81
CA GLY A 254 0.41 -8.08 15.44
C GLY A 254 -1.07 -8.26 15.07
N LEU A 255 -1.90 -8.79 15.98
CA LEU A 255 -3.34 -8.95 15.76
C LEU A 255 -4.07 -7.59 15.68
N LEU A 256 -3.71 -6.62 16.51
CA LEU A 256 -4.24 -5.26 16.45
C LEU A 256 -3.92 -4.58 15.12
N PHE A 257 -2.70 -4.77 14.64
CA PHE A 257 -2.32 -4.29 13.31
C PHE A 257 -3.06 -5.05 12.19
N ALA A 258 -3.23 -6.37 12.31
CA ALA A 258 -4.02 -7.16 11.37
C ALA A 258 -5.48 -6.68 11.29
N LEU A 259 -6.08 -6.30 12.43
CA LEU A 259 -7.43 -5.73 12.49
C LEU A 259 -7.53 -4.45 11.65
N THR A 260 -6.54 -3.55 11.72
CA THR A 260 -6.56 -2.31 10.92
C THR A 260 -6.56 -2.59 9.41
N SER A 261 -5.87 -3.64 8.97
CA SER A 261 -5.82 -4.06 7.57
C SER A 261 -7.11 -4.79 7.14
N PHE A 262 -7.63 -5.65 8.00
CA PHE A 262 -8.86 -6.41 7.76
C PHE A 262 -10.07 -5.51 7.58
N LEU A 263 -10.26 -4.53 8.46
CA LEU A 263 -11.37 -3.58 8.40
C LEU A 263 -11.38 -2.76 7.09
N GLY A 264 -10.22 -2.55 6.49
CA GLY A 264 -10.10 -1.86 5.20
C GLY A 264 -10.87 -2.52 4.06
N VAL A 265 -11.12 -3.85 4.11
CA VAL A 265 -11.86 -4.57 3.07
C VAL A 265 -13.36 -4.27 3.13
N PRO A 266 -14.10 -4.70 4.15
CA PRO A 266 -15.56 -4.54 4.18
C PRO A 266 -15.97 -3.06 4.21
N LEU A 267 -15.27 -2.25 5.01
CA LEU A 267 -15.58 -0.82 5.12
C LEU A 267 -15.21 -0.04 3.86
N GLY A 268 -14.10 -0.39 3.18
CA GLY A 268 -13.69 0.25 1.94
C GLY A 268 -14.71 0.04 0.82
N PHE A 269 -15.28 -1.16 0.68
CA PHE A 269 -16.37 -1.44 -0.27
C PHE A 269 -17.63 -0.66 0.08
N GLY A 270 -18.09 -0.72 1.33
CA GLY A 270 -19.28 -0.02 1.79
C GLY A 270 -19.15 1.49 1.61
N LEU A 271 -17.99 2.05 1.95
CA LEU A 271 -17.72 3.48 1.86
C LEU A 271 -17.65 3.96 0.40
N SER A 272 -16.99 3.20 -0.49
CA SER A 272 -16.95 3.53 -1.92
C SER A 272 -18.33 3.48 -2.57
N ALA A 273 -19.16 2.50 -2.19
CA ALA A 273 -20.54 2.40 -2.65
C ALA A 273 -21.39 3.57 -2.13
N LEU A 274 -21.22 3.98 -0.86
CA LEU A 274 -21.88 5.14 -0.28
C LEU A 274 -21.45 6.43 -0.96
N ALA A 275 -20.12 6.59 -1.17
CA ALA A 275 -19.56 7.77 -1.84
C ALA A 275 -20.10 7.97 -3.26
N GLY A 276 -20.37 6.87 -3.99
CA GLY A 276 -20.99 6.92 -5.32
C GLY A 276 -22.47 7.32 -5.32
N ARG A 277 -23.17 7.24 -4.17
CA ARG A 277 -24.61 7.55 -4.05
C ARG A 277 -24.90 8.97 -3.55
N VAL A 278 -23.96 9.59 -2.87
CA VAL A 278 -24.12 10.92 -2.29
C VAL A 278 -23.51 12.00 -3.19
N ARG A 279 -24.15 13.18 -3.26
CA ARG A 279 -23.65 14.31 -4.07
C ARG A 279 -22.34 14.89 -3.54
N SER A 280 -22.21 14.98 -2.23
CA SER A 280 -21.00 15.52 -1.58
C SER A 280 -20.42 14.48 -0.62
N GLN A 281 -19.16 14.16 -0.79
CA GLN A 281 -18.42 13.22 0.05
C GLN A 281 -17.66 13.92 1.19
N SER A 282 -17.81 15.24 1.33
CA SER A 282 -17.09 16.04 2.34
C SER A 282 -17.29 15.51 3.76
N TRP A 283 -18.53 15.18 4.13
CA TRP A 283 -18.83 14.66 5.48
C TRP A 283 -18.26 13.27 5.72
N ILE A 284 -18.15 12.45 4.67
CA ILE A 284 -17.48 11.14 4.78
C ILE A 284 -16.00 11.35 5.10
N ALA A 285 -15.33 12.24 4.37
CA ALA A 285 -13.91 12.53 4.59
C ALA A 285 -13.66 13.13 5.99
N VAL A 286 -14.52 14.04 6.46
CA VAL A 286 -14.46 14.60 7.83
C VAL A 286 -14.68 13.51 8.88
N GLY A 287 -15.71 12.66 8.70
CA GLY A 287 -15.98 11.55 9.63
C GLY A 287 -14.78 10.61 9.77
N LEU A 288 -14.12 10.24 8.66
CA LEU A 288 -12.89 9.46 8.70
C LEU A 288 -11.76 10.18 9.45
N GLY A 289 -11.63 11.50 9.25
CA GLY A 289 -10.67 12.30 10.00
C GLY A 289 -10.94 12.33 11.49
N VAL A 290 -12.21 12.40 11.91
CA VAL A 290 -12.61 12.33 13.34
C VAL A 290 -12.22 10.97 13.94
N PHE A 291 -12.46 9.86 13.23
CA PHE A 291 -11.98 8.53 13.67
C PHE A 291 -10.44 8.49 13.76
N GLY A 292 -9.73 9.15 12.84
CA GLY A 292 -8.28 9.30 12.91
C GLY A 292 -7.83 10.06 14.15
N LEU A 293 -8.45 11.21 14.45
CA LEU A 293 -8.17 11.97 15.67
C LEU A 293 -8.46 11.15 16.92
N ALA A 294 -9.56 10.40 16.96
CA ALA A 294 -9.91 9.53 18.09
C ALA A 294 -8.91 8.37 18.24
N GLY A 295 -8.53 7.69 17.14
CA GLY A 295 -7.60 6.57 17.17
C GLY A 295 -6.19 7.00 17.60
N TYR A 296 -5.62 7.99 16.94
CA TYR A 296 -4.29 8.51 17.30
C TYR A 296 -4.29 9.27 18.64
N GLY A 297 -5.38 9.95 18.99
CA GLY A 297 -5.55 10.60 20.29
C GLY A 297 -5.62 9.58 21.43
N GLY A 298 -6.27 8.42 21.20
CA GLY A 298 -6.27 7.30 22.12
C GLY A 298 -4.87 6.71 22.33
N LEU A 299 -4.11 6.50 21.25
CA LEU A 299 -2.72 6.06 21.34
C LEU A 299 -1.83 7.10 22.04
N TRP A 300 -2.06 8.39 21.83
CA TRP A 300 -1.32 9.47 22.49
C TRP A 300 -1.60 9.52 23.99
N TRP A 301 -2.82 9.23 24.39
CA TRP A 301 -3.22 9.22 25.82
C TRP A 301 -2.69 7.96 26.52
N ASP A 302 -3.10 6.78 26.07
CA ASP A 302 -2.64 5.49 26.58
C ASP A 302 -2.96 4.38 25.55
N PRO A 303 -1.95 3.83 24.86
CA PRO A 303 -2.16 2.76 23.88
C PRO A 303 -2.75 1.49 24.51
N ALA A 304 -2.43 1.20 25.78
CA ALA A 304 -2.86 -0.03 26.45
C ALA A 304 -4.27 0.07 27.06
N ALA A 305 -4.82 1.28 27.26
CA ALA A 305 -6.12 1.46 27.90
C ALA A 305 -7.29 0.80 27.13
N ALA A 306 -7.27 0.90 25.79
CA ALA A 306 -8.32 0.30 24.95
C ALA A 306 -7.75 -0.08 23.56
N PRO A 307 -6.79 -1.02 23.47
CA PRO A 307 -6.02 -1.27 22.25
C PRO A 307 -6.89 -1.69 21.07
N TRP A 308 -7.91 -2.50 21.27
CA TRP A 308 -8.86 -2.93 20.24
C TRP A 308 -9.72 -1.76 19.70
N LEU A 309 -10.09 -0.82 20.56
CA LEU A 309 -10.87 0.36 20.17
C LEU A 309 -10.02 1.30 19.29
N TRP A 310 -8.77 1.57 19.72
CA TRP A 310 -7.85 2.41 18.96
C TRP A 310 -7.51 1.78 17.61
N ALA A 311 -7.22 0.48 17.58
CA ALA A 311 -6.97 -0.26 16.34
C ALA A 311 -8.19 -0.24 15.41
N THR A 312 -9.42 -0.34 15.95
CA THR A 312 -10.65 -0.25 15.17
C THR A 312 -10.79 1.15 14.54
N PHE A 313 -10.58 2.23 15.29
CA PHE A 313 -10.65 3.59 14.75
C PHE A 313 -9.59 3.83 13.67
N LEU A 314 -8.38 3.32 13.87
CA LEU A 314 -7.32 3.38 12.86
C LEU A 314 -7.64 2.54 11.61
N GLY A 315 -8.31 1.40 11.76
CA GLY A 315 -8.82 0.60 10.65
C GLY A 315 -9.89 1.33 9.86
N ILE A 316 -10.80 2.08 10.54
CA ILE A 316 -11.80 2.91 9.89
C ILE A 316 -11.13 4.04 9.09
N VAL A 317 -10.19 4.78 9.67
CA VAL A 317 -9.52 5.89 8.95
C VAL A 317 -8.70 5.39 7.76
N ASN A 318 -8.18 4.17 7.78
CA ASN A 318 -7.47 3.58 6.65
C ASN A 318 -8.35 3.45 5.39
N THR A 319 -9.69 3.46 5.54
CA THR A 319 -10.61 3.47 4.40
C THR A 319 -10.64 4.81 3.65
N ALA A 320 -9.97 5.84 4.15
CA ALA A 320 -9.75 7.08 3.41
C ALA A 320 -8.92 6.86 2.12
N PHE A 321 -8.13 5.78 2.03
CA PHE A 321 -7.39 5.44 0.81
C PHE A 321 -8.34 5.04 -0.34
N PRO A 322 -9.25 4.05 -0.22
CA PRO A 322 -10.25 3.79 -1.26
C PRO A 322 -11.17 4.99 -1.51
N LEU A 323 -11.49 5.80 -0.48
CA LEU A 323 -12.27 7.01 -0.68
C LEU A 323 -11.58 7.99 -1.62
N VAL A 324 -10.29 8.30 -1.42
CA VAL A 324 -9.60 9.27 -2.28
C VAL A 324 -9.49 8.79 -3.72
N LEU A 325 -9.33 7.50 -3.96
CA LEU A 325 -9.35 6.93 -5.32
C LEU A 325 -10.75 7.08 -5.97
N THR A 326 -11.81 6.88 -5.18
CA THR A 326 -13.18 7.13 -5.62
C THR A 326 -13.42 8.62 -5.93
N LEU A 327 -12.93 9.52 -5.07
CA LEU A 327 -13.01 10.97 -5.32
C LEU A 327 -12.29 11.37 -6.61
N ILE A 328 -11.10 10.83 -6.88
CA ILE A 328 -10.36 11.07 -8.12
C ILE A 328 -11.22 10.67 -9.33
N ALA A 329 -11.88 9.52 -9.28
CA ALA A 329 -12.75 9.06 -10.35
C ALA A 329 -13.98 9.97 -10.53
N LEU A 330 -14.59 10.43 -9.44
CA LEU A 330 -15.79 11.29 -9.47
C LEU A 330 -15.49 12.74 -9.88
N ARG A 331 -14.27 13.25 -9.67
CA ARG A 331 -13.89 14.64 -9.97
C ARG A 331 -13.37 14.84 -11.40
N GLY A 332 -12.97 13.80 -12.09
CA GLY A 332 -12.57 13.89 -13.50
C GLY A 332 -13.78 13.84 -14.44
N ARG A 333 -13.98 14.88 -15.27
CA ARG A 333 -15.09 14.94 -16.23
C ARG A 333 -15.00 13.88 -17.34
N THR A 334 -13.78 13.53 -17.75
CA THR A 334 -13.51 12.59 -18.82
C THR A 334 -12.55 11.49 -18.33
N PRO A 335 -12.55 10.30 -18.95
CA PRO A 335 -11.57 9.26 -18.62
C PRO A 335 -10.11 9.75 -18.67
N GLY A 336 -9.78 10.62 -19.64
CA GLY A 336 -8.47 11.23 -19.77
C GLY A 336 -8.14 12.15 -18.57
N THR A 337 -9.10 12.95 -18.11
CA THR A 337 -8.93 13.81 -16.92
C THR A 337 -8.78 12.99 -15.66
N VAL A 338 -9.51 11.89 -15.50
CA VAL A 338 -9.36 10.97 -14.35
C VAL A 338 -7.95 10.40 -14.29
N VAL A 339 -7.39 9.94 -15.41
CA VAL A 339 -6.03 9.40 -15.47
C VAL A 339 -4.99 10.45 -15.06
N ARG A 340 -5.12 11.68 -15.59
CA ARG A 340 -4.21 12.78 -15.26
C ARG A 340 -4.31 13.22 -13.80
N LEU A 341 -5.55 13.32 -13.29
CA LEU A 341 -5.82 13.68 -11.91
C LEU A 341 -5.27 12.61 -10.94
N SER A 342 -5.44 11.34 -11.28
CA SER A 342 -4.88 10.21 -10.53
C SER A 342 -3.34 10.26 -10.51
N ALA A 343 -2.71 10.45 -11.67
CA ALA A 343 -1.26 10.55 -11.77
C ALA A 343 -0.72 11.73 -10.95
N PHE A 344 -1.34 12.91 -11.04
CA PHE A 344 -0.94 14.09 -10.28
C PHE A 344 -1.13 13.88 -8.77
N ALA A 345 -2.33 13.49 -8.34
CA ALA A 345 -2.66 13.36 -6.91
C ALA A 345 -1.80 12.29 -6.22
N GLN A 346 -1.56 11.16 -6.88
CA GLN A 346 -0.73 10.10 -6.31
C GLN A 346 0.76 10.46 -6.32
N SER A 347 1.30 11.03 -7.41
CA SER A 347 2.71 11.41 -7.46
C SER A 347 3.05 12.46 -6.42
N VAL A 348 2.29 13.56 -6.38
CA VAL A 348 2.49 14.64 -5.40
C VAL A 348 2.24 14.12 -3.98
N GLY A 349 1.17 13.35 -3.79
CA GLY A 349 0.81 12.81 -2.49
C GLY A 349 1.86 11.84 -1.93
N TYR A 350 2.42 10.94 -2.74
CA TYR A 350 3.50 10.07 -2.27
C TYR A 350 4.76 10.87 -1.93
N ILE A 351 5.12 11.90 -2.71
CA ILE A 351 6.25 12.78 -2.37
C ILE A 351 6.02 13.45 -1.00
N MET A 352 4.80 13.95 -0.74
CA MET A 352 4.44 14.53 0.56
C MET A 352 4.48 13.51 1.71
N ALA A 353 4.22 12.24 1.43
CA ALA A 353 4.19 11.18 2.43
C ALA A 353 5.58 10.64 2.82
N ILE A 354 6.62 10.83 1.99
CA ILE A 354 7.97 10.32 2.24
C ILE A 354 8.52 10.70 3.64
N PRO A 355 8.44 11.96 4.09
CA PRO A 355 9.05 12.35 5.36
C PRO A 355 8.29 11.80 6.59
N GLY A 356 7.03 11.41 6.46
CA GLY A 356 6.16 11.06 7.59
C GLY A 356 6.73 9.96 8.49
N PRO A 357 6.88 8.71 8.00
CA PRO A 357 7.40 7.61 8.81
C PRO A 357 8.83 7.84 9.32
N PHE A 358 9.67 8.55 8.53
CA PHE A 358 11.01 8.96 8.94
C PHE A 358 10.96 9.94 10.14
N LEU A 359 10.14 10.98 10.05
CA LEU A 359 9.99 11.97 11.12
C LEU A 359 9.44 11.35 12.40
N VAL A 360 8.55 10.37 12.31
CA VAL A 360 8.06 9.61 13.46
C VAL A 360 9.23 8.93 14.18
N GLY A 361 10.11 8.24 13.46
CA GLY A 361 11.30 7.60 14.05
C GLY A 361 12.30 8.60 14.62
N ALA A 362 12.57 9.71 13.91
CA ALA A 362 13.48 10.75 14.35
C ALA A 362 12.97 11.48 15.62
N LEU A 363 11.66 11.74 15.70
CA LEU A 363 11.05 12.33 16.90
C LEU A 363 11.06 11.34 18.07
N HIS A 364 10.86 10.05 17.81
CA HIS A 364 10.97 9.03 18.85
C HIS A 364 12.38 8.98 19.43
N ASP A 365 13.43 8.96 18.60
CA ASP A 365 14.83 9.00 19.08
C ASP A 365 15.15 10.29 19.84
N ALA A 366 14.59 11.44 19.39
CA ALA A 366 14.89 12.73 20.01
C ALA A 366 14.16 12.96 21.35
N THR A 367 13.02 12.31 21.57
CA THR A 367 12.16 12.55 22.76
C THR A 367 11.99 11.32 23.65
N ASP A 368 12.61 10.20 23.28
CA ASP A 368 12.55 8.92 23.99
C ASP A 368 11.11 8.49 24.33
N GLY A 369 10.19 8.69 23.38
CA GLY A 369 8.78 8.37 23.61
C GLY A 369 7.85 8.64 22.41
N TRP A 370 6.59 8.18 22.55
CA TRP A 370 5.60 8.23 21.45
C TRP A 370 4.76 9.51 21.42
N ARG A 371 4.80 10.37 22.46
CA ARG A 371 3.95 11.56 22.51
C ARG A 371 4.25 12.56 21.39
N ALA A 372 5.53 12.87 21.14
CA ALA A 372 5.93 13.80 20.10
C ALA A 372 5.64 13.24 18.68
N PRO A 373 6.00 11.99 18.34
CA PRO A 373 5.59 11.35 17.08
C PRO A 373 4.09 11.36 16.84
N LEU A 374 3.29 10.97 17.84
CA LEU A 374 1.83 10.93 17.72
C LEU A 374 1.20 12.32 17.61
N THR A 375 1.78 13.34 18.27
CA THR A 375 1.38 14.74 18.09
C THR A 375 1.60 15.18 16.64
N LEU A 376 2.74 14.85 16.03
CA LEU A 376 2.97 15.11 14.61
C LEU A 376 1.85 14.52 13.74
N VAL A 377 1.51 13.24 13.95
CA VAL A 377 0.45 12.57 13.16
C VAL A 377 -0.90 13.23 13.39
N LEU A 378 -1.26 13.57 14.63
CA LEU A 378 -2.49 14.30 14.96
C LEU A 378 -2.56 15.66 14.23
N CYS A 379 -1.44 16.39 14.20
CA CYS A 379 -1.35 17.64 13.43
C CYS A 379 -1.55 17.42 11.92
N LEU A 380 -1.09 16.32 11.36
CA LEU A 380 -1.25 16.00 9.93
C LEU A 380 -2.69 15.57 9.57
N ILE A 381 -3.49 15.09 10.52
CA ILE A 381 -4.90 14.78 10.28
C ILE A 381 -5.72 16.06 10.03
N VAL A 382 -5.34 17.20 10.60
CA VAL A 382 -6.05 18.48 10.38
C VAL A 382 -6.04 18.87 8.90
N PRO A 383 -4.89 19.02 8.22
CA PRO A 383 -4.88 19.28 6.78
C PRO A 383 -5.52 18.13 5.96
N GLN A 384 -5.48 16.88 6.42
CA GLN A 384 -6.22 15.78 5.80
C GLN A 384 -7.74 16.05 5.81
N ILE A 385 -8.31 16.44 6.96
CA ILE A 385 -9.74 16.77 7.09
C ILE A 385 -10.10 17.94 6.18
N VAL A 386 -9.31 19.02 6.22
CA VAL A 386 -9.55 20.22 5.41
C VAL A 386 -9.49 19.88 3.91
N ALA A 387 -8.44 19.20 3.49
CA ALA A 387 -8.30 18.78 2.09
C ALA A 387 -9.42 17.82 1.66
N GLY A 388 -9.79 16.87 2.53
CA GLY A 388 -10.90 15.95 2.31
C GLY A 388 -12.26 16.68 2.17
N TRP A 389 -12.49 17.71 2.97
CA TRP A 389 -13.67 18.57 2.84
C TRP A 389 -13.74 19.23 1.46
N PHE A 390 -12.64 19.83 0.99
CA PHE A 390 -12.58 20.48 -0.32
C PHE A 390 -12.66 19.49 -1.49
N ALA A 391 -11.96 18.37 -1.40
CA ALA A 391 -11.98 17.30 -2.41
C ALA A 391 -13.36 16.61 -2.50
N GLY A 392 -14.08 16.54 -1.38
CA GLY A 392 -15.41 15.94 -1.29
C GLY A 392 -16.56 16.82 -1.81
N ARG A 393 -16.32 18.10 -2.12
CA ARG A 393 -17.34 19.00 -2.71
C ARG A 393 -17.65 18.59 -4.14
N ASP A 394 -18.90 18.75 -4.58
CA ASP A 394 -19.31 18.45 -5.95
C ASP A 394 -18.77 19.49 -6.95
N ARG A 395 -17.46 19.38 -7.24
CA ARG A 395 -16.73 20.20 -8.22
C ARG A 395 -15.86 19.31 -9.10
N GLN A 396 -15.99 19.44 -10.40
CA GLN A 396 -15.23 18.66 -11.39
C GLN A 396 -14.04 19.46 -11.95
N VAL A 397 -13.00 18.69 -12.35
CA VAL A 397 -11.79 19.19 -13.00
C VAL A 397 -11.86 18.98 -14.51
#